data_d90110f52c764382b45e57ec86d2e25f
#
_entry.id   d90110f52c764382b45e57ec86d2e25f
#
_cell.length_a   1.000
_cell.length_b   1.000
_cell.length_c   1.000
_cell.angle_alpha   90.00
_cell.angle_beta   90.00
_cell.angle_gamma   90.00
#
_symmetry.space_group_name_H-M   'P 1'
#
loop_
_entity.id
_entity.type
_entity.pdbx_description
1 polymer ?
#
loop_
_entity_poly.entity_id
_entity_poly.type
_entity_poly.pdbx_seq_one_letter_code
_entity_poly.pdbx_strand_id
1 'polypeptide(L)'
;YESLTLLAAYAGITTRIRLGSGVYLLALRQPTVVAKITSTLDTLCGGRLIFGVGVGGENPKEFEACGVPHQERGARVSEGIDVVRTLWRETPASFQGRFTRFENVSIDPKPVQKPSPPIWIGGRSDAALARAGRQGDGWISYVVQPERYAQSLEKIRRAAEAAGRGLDGFVTAHLTFVTVGRDYETAKRSWVRTLSSRYAQDFGP
;
A
#
# COMPACT_ATOMS: atom_id res chain seq x y z
N TYR A 1 -13.19 7.94 5.55
CA TYR A 1 -12.66 8.96 4.64
C TYR A 1 -11.85 8.30 3.54
N GLU A 2 -11.80 8.93 2.35
CA GLU A 2 -10.88 8.50 1.30
C GLU A 2 -9.44 8.87 1.71
N SER A 3 -8.53 7.89 1.63
CA SER A 3 -7.24 7.99 2.30
C SER A 3 -6.30 9.03 1.69
N LEU A 4 -6.24 9.15 0.35
CA LEU A 4 -5.35 10.12 -0.29
C LEU A 4 -5.87 11.55 -0.12
N THR A 5 -7.19 11.73 -0.12
CA THR A 5 -7.84 13.02 0.18
C THR A 5 -7.53 13.48 1.61
N LEU A 6 -7.61 12.55 2.58
CA LEU A 6 -7.28 12.85 3.97
C LEU A 6 -5.78 13.18 4.13
N LEU A 7 -4.90 12.43 3.47
CA LEU A 7 -3.46 12.72 3.49
C LEU A 7 -3.14 14.09 2.88
N ALA A 8 -3.88 14.54 1.85
CA ALA A 8 -3.73 15.87 1.28
C ALA A 8 -4.09 16.96 2.29
N ALA A 9 -5.16 16.77 3.08
CA ALA A 9 -5.50 17.69 4.17
C ALA A 9 -4.39 17.75 5.23
N TYR A 10 -3.82 16.59 5.62
CA TYR A 10 -2.69 16.56 6.56
C TYR A 10 -1.40 17.15 5.98
N ALA A 11 -1.20 17.07 4.67
CA ALA A 11 -0.06 17.72 4.02
C ALA A 11 -0.06 19.23 4.24
N GLY A 12 -1.26 19.86 4.21
CA GLY A 12 -1.40 21.29 4.40
C GLY A 12 -1.23 21.78 5.85
N ILE A 13 -1.37 20.91 6.84
CA ILE A 13 -1.33 21.31 8.28
C ILE A 13 -0.13 20.70 9.02
N THR A 14 0.72 19.93 8.34
CA THR A 14 1.92 19.32 8.94
C THR A 14 3.15 19.61 8.09
N THR A 15 4.33 19.68 8.73
CA THR A 15 5.58 20.03 8.04
C THR A 15 6.69 18.98 8.20
N ARG A 16 6.62 18.10 9.20
CA ARG A 16 7.70 17.18 9.56
C ARG A 16 7.36 15.71 9.44
N ILE A 17 6.16 15.31 9.85
CA ILE A 17 5.76 13.90 9.84
C ILE A 17 5.65 13.36 8.41
N ARG A 18 6.04 12.12 8.22
CA ARG A 18 5.77 11.41 6.96
C ARG A 18 4.30 11.03 6.87
N LEU A 19 3.77 11.03 5.67
CA LEU A 19 2.36 10.76 5.39
C LEU A 19 2.26 9.46 4.60
N GLY A 20 1.57 8.47 5.16
CA GLY A 20 1.51 7.16 4.53
C GLY A 20 0.12 6.54 4.55
N SER A 21 -0.23 5.79 3.50
CA SER A 21 -1.42 4.94 3.49
C SER A 21 -1.08 3.54 4.00
N GLY A 22 -1.90 3.00 4.90
CA GLY A 22 -1.67 1.68 5.44
C GLY A 22 -2.90 0.75 5.37
N VAL A 23 -3.39 0.39 4.17
CA VAL A 23 -2.88 0.51 2.80
C VAL A 23 -3.95 1.04 1.85
N TYR A 24 -3.53 1.54 0.69
CA TYR A 24 -4.41 1.94 -0.40
C TYR A 24 -4.76 0.75 -1.30
N LEU A 25 -6.04 0.54 -1.60
CA LEU A 25 -6.49 -0.57 -2.44
C LEU A 25 -6.37 -0.18 -3.92
N LEU A 26 -5.15 -0.29 -4.46
CA LEU A 26 -4.84 0.17 -5.82
C LEU A 26 -5.64 -0.58 -6.90
N ALA A 27 -6.00 -1.86 -6.66
CA ALA A 27 -6.80 -2.65 -7.60
C ALA A 27 -8.17 -2.05 -7.91
N LEU A 28 -8.74 -1.26 -7.01
CA LEU A 28 -10.06 -0.63 -7.15
C LEU A 28 -10.02 0.74 -7.85
N ARG A 29 -8.86 1.20 -8.31
CA ARG A 29 -8.66 2.55 -8.87
C ARG A 29 -7.90 2.49 -10.18
N GLN A 30 -8.11 3.50 -11.00
CA GLN A 30 -7.35 3.65 -12.24
C GLN A 30 -5.92 4.10 -11.91
N PRO A 31 -4.88 3.29 -12.18
CA PRO A 31 -3.52 3.56 -11.70
C PRO A 31 -2.91 4.83 -12.31
N THR A 32 -3.32 5.23 -13.52
CA THR A 32 -2.89 6.49 -14.15
C THR A 32 -3.37 7.70 -13.36
N VAL A 33 -4.63 7.67 -12.88
CA VAL A 33 -5.19 8.73 -12.03
C VAL A 33 -4.49 8.74 -10.67
N VAL A 34 -4.25 7.56 -10.09
CA VAL A 34 -3.54 7.42 -8.81
C VAL A 34 -2.12 7.97 -8.91
N ALA A 35 -1.41 7.71 -10.02
CA ALA A 35 -0.07 8.27 -10.26
C ALA A 35 -0.09 9.81 -10.20
N LYS A 36 -1.09 10.44 -10.81
CA LYS A 36 -1.25 11.90 -10.78
C LYS A 36 -1.57 12.42 -9.39
N ILE A 37 -2.51 11.78 -8.68
CA ILE A 37 -2.90 12.19 -7.32
C ILE A 37 -1.71 12.08 -6.37
N THR A 38 -1.00 10.95 -6.38
CA THR A 38 0.13 10.70 -5.48
C THR A 38 1.35 11.56 -5.79
N SER A 39 1.60 11.87 -7.08
CA SER A 39 2.60 12.84 -7.50
C SER A 39 2.29 14.24 -6.97
N THR A 40 1.04 14.68 -7.11
CA THR A 40 0.58 15.96 -6.56
C THR A 40 0.73 15.99 -5.04
N LEU A 41 0.31 14.91 -4.35
CA LEU A 41 0.43 14.81 -2.90
C LEU A 41 1.88 14.85 -2.42
N ASP A 42 2.78 14.18 -3.14
CA ASP A 42 4.22 14.20 -2.82
C ASP A 42 4.81 15.63 -2.94
N THR A 43 4.38 16.37 -3.94
CA THR A 43 4.74 17.78 -4.11
C THR A 43 4.18 18.64 -2.99
N LEU A 44 2.89 18.52 -2.68
CA LEU A 44 2.22 19.29 -1.63
C LEU A 44 2.83 19.04 -0.24
N CYS A 45 3.25 17.82 0.04
CA CYS A 45 3.86 17.49 1.33
C CYS A 45 5.39 17.62 1.35
N GLY A 46 6.02 18.13 0.29
CA GLY A 46 7.47 18.32 0.23
C GLY A 46 8.27 17.02 0.35
N GLY A 47 7.83 15.94 -0.31
CA GLY A 47 8.55 14.66 -0.34
C GLY A 47 8.40 13.81 0.92
N ARG A 48 7.28 13.96 1.66
CA ARG A 48 7.01 13.17 2.87
C ARG A 48 6.10 11.97 2.63
N LEU A 49 5.64 11.74 1.38
CA LEU A 49 4.73 10.65 1.04
C LEU A 49 5.40 9.28 1.16
N ILE A 50 4.68 8.32 1.74
CA ILE A 50 4.89 6.87 1.63
C ILE A 50 3.63 6.28 1.02
N PHE A 51 3.74 5.71 -0.17
CA PHE A 51 2.59 5.11 -0.83
C PHE A 51 2.45 3.64 -0.45
N GLY A 52 1.71 3.37 0.63
CA GLY A 52 1.41 2.01 1.06
C GLY A 52 0.26 1.42 0.26
N VAL A 53 0.49 0.28 -0.40
CA VAL A 53 -0.49 -0.39 -1.28
C VAL A 53 -0.79 -1.81 -0.81
N GLY A 54 -2.04 -2.23 -0.98
CA GLY A 54 -2.51 -3.57 -0.68
C GLY A 54 -3.55 -4.05 -1.67
N VAL A 55 -3.82 -5.36 -1.62
CA VAL A 55 -4.79 -5.98 -2.53
C VAL A 55 -6.23 -5.91 -2.00
N GLY A 56 -6.43 -5.70 -0.70
CA GLY A 56 -7.74 -5.84 -0.06
C GLY A 56 -8.27 -7.28 -0.14
N GLY A 57 -9.57 -7.42 0.01
CA GLY A 57 -10.26 -8.70 -0.19
C GLY A 57 -11.06 -9.16 1.02
N GLU A 58 -11.02 -8.42 2.13
CA GLU A 58 -11.87 -8.67 3.31
C GLU A 58 -13.35 -8.40 3.00
N ASN A 59 -13.63 -7.48 2.09
CA ASN A 59 -15.00 -7.17 1.66
C ASN A 59 -15.13 -7.29 0.12
N PRO A 60 -15.61 -8.43 -0.40
CA PRO A 60 -15.81 -8.62 -1.84
C PRO A 60 -16.78 -7.62 -2.48
N LYS A 61 -17.71 -7.04 -1.72
CA LYS A 61 -18.67 -6.05 -2.21
C LYS A 61 -18.02 -4.75 -2.68
N GLU A 62 -16.86 -4.39 -2.15
CA GLU A 62 -16.09 -3.24 -2.63
C GLU A 62 -15.61 -3.45 -4.07
N PHE A 63 -15.22 -4.69 -4.41
CA PHE A 63 -14.78 -5.06 -5.75
C PHE A 63 -15.95 -5.07 -6.72
N GLU A 64 -17.09 -5.63 -6.30
CA GLU A 64 -18.33 -5.64 -7.08
C GLU A 64 -18.78 -4.21 -7.42
N ALA A 65 -18.82 -3.33 -6.41
CA ALA A 65 -19.21 -1.92 -6.57
C ALA A 65 -18.26 -1.13 -7.50
N CYS A 66 -16.99 -1.53 -7.57
CA CYS A 66 -16.01 -0.92 -8.46
C CYS A 66 -15.89 -1.62 -9.83
N GLY A 67 -16.70 -2.65 -10.10
CA GLY A 67 -16.65 -3.41 -11.35
C GLY A 67 -15.32 -4.18 -11.54
N VAL A 68 -14.64 -4.55 -10.46
CA VAL A 68 -13.36 -5.24 -10.50
C VAL A 68 -13.54 -6.71 -10.08
N PRO A 69 -13.20 -7.68 -10.95
CA PRO A 69 -13.22 -9.08 -10.56
C PRO A 69 -12.27 -9.34 -9.38
N HIS A 70 -12.81 -9.87 -8.29
CA HIS A 70 -12.07 -10.07 -7.04
C HIS A 70 -10.81 -10.93 -7.21
N GLN A 71 -10.85 -11.95 -8.09
CA GLN A 71 -9.71 -12.82 -8.39
C GLN A 71 -8.56 -12.10 -9.11
N GLU A 72 -8.82 -10.98 -9.78
CA GLU A 72 -7.79 -10.21 -10.49
C GLU A 72 -7.03 -9.22 -9.60
N ARG A 73 -7.47 -9.00 -8.36
CA ARG A 73 -6.94 -7.95 -7.47
C ARG A 73 -5.42 -7.97 -7.33
N GLY A 74 -4.81 -9.16 -7.23
CA GLY A 74 -3.37 -9.31 -7.10
C GLY A 74 -2.61 -8.88 -8.35
N ALA A 75 -3.09 -9.30 -9.53
CA ALA A 75 -2.48 -8.95 -10.81
C ALA A 75 -2.65 -7.44 -11.11
N ARG A 76 -3.84 -6.89 -10.83
CA ARG A 76 -4.11 -5.44 -10.99
C ARG A 76 -3.24 -4.57 -10.10
N VAL A 77 -2.98 -5.00 -8.85
CA VAL A 77 -2.06 -4.26 -7.96
C VAL A 77 -0.63 -4.32 -8.49
N SER A 78 -0.14 -5.49 -8.92
CA SER A 78 1.21 -5.60 -9.46
C SER A 78 1.41 -4.72 -10.69
N GLU A 79 0.51 -4.81 -11.67
CA GLU A 79 0.56 -3.94 -12.86
C GLU A 79 0.38 -2.46 -12.50
N GLY A 80 -0.54 -2.16 -11.58
CA GLY A 80 -0.79 -0.79 -11.13
C GLY A 80 0.43 -0.12 -10.49
N ILE A 81 1.25 -0.88 -9.74
CA ILE A 81 2.52 -0.40 -9.20
C ILE A 81 3.48 -0.02 -10.33
N ASP A 82 3.58 -0.86 -11.35
CA ASP A 82 4.46 -0.59 -12.49
C ASP A 82 3.99 0.64 -13.28
N VAL A 83 2.68 0.75 -13.55
CA VAL A 83 2.07 1.94 -14.18
C VAL A 83 2.38 3.22 -13.40
N VAL A 84 2.16 3.18 -12.09
CA VAL A 84 2.42 4.35 -11.23
C VAL A 84 3.89 4.75 -11.26
N ARG A 85 4.80 3.80 -11.16
CA ARG A 85 6.24 4.06 -11.24
C ARG A 85 6.68 4.60 -12.59
N THR A 86 6.19 4.04 -13.68
CA THR A 86 6.49 4.49 -15.03
C THR A 86 6.09 5.96 -15.19
N LEU A 87 4.85 6.31 -14.82
CA LEU A 87 4.36 7.68 -14.90
C LEU A 87 5.12 8.65 -13.97
N TRP A 88 5.60 8.21 -12.82
CA TRP A 88 6.40 9.06 -11.93
C TRP A 88 7.79 9.36 -12.48
N ARG A 89 8.39 8.44 -13.24
CA ARG A 89 9.81 8.50 -13.63
C ARG A 89 10.03 8.96 -15.07
N GLU A 90 9.14 8.59 -15.97
CA GLU A 90 9.34 8.78 -17.42
C GLU A 90 8.52 9.96 -17.96
N THR A 91 9.08 10.67 -18.96
CA THR A 91 8.43 11.78 -19.67
C THR A 91 8.95 11.86 -21.09
N PRO A 92 8.15 11.56 -22.14
CA PRO A 92 6.84 10.91 -22.03
C PRO A 92 6.94 9.46 -21.57
N ALA A 93 5.87 8.94 -20.97
CA ALA A 93 5.75 7.56 -20.51
C ALA A 93 4.85 6.76 -21.47
N SER A 94 5.19 5.50 -21.67
CA SER A 94 4.34 4.53 -22.38
C SER A 94 4.27 3.23 -21.59
N PHE A 95 3.13 2.56 -21.63
CA PHE A 95 2.94 1.30 -20.90
C PHE A 95 2.02 0.35 -21.68
N GLN A 96 2.41 -0.92 -21.75
CA GLN A 96 1.66 -1.99 -22.42
C GLN A 96 1.44 -3.15 -21.44
N GLY A 97 0.34 -3.08 -20.69
CA GLY A 97 -0.05 -4.10 -19.72
C GLY A 97 -1.31 -4.89 -20.13
N ARG A 98 -1.72 -5.77 -19.25
CA ARG A 98 -2.97 -6.52 -19.40
C ARG A 98 -4.20 -5.64 -19.14
N PHE A 99 -4.13 -4.80 -18.12
CA PHE A 99 -5.27 -3.98 -17.64
C PHE A 99 -5.13 -2.52 -18.03
N THR A 100 -3.92 -2.05 -18.29
CA THR A 100 -3.63 -0.64 -18.57
C THR A 100 -2.73 -0.53 -19.78
N ARG A 101 -3.12 0.34 -20.74
CA ARG A 101 -2.30 0.65 -21.92
C ARG A 101 -2.37 2.13 -22.23
N PHE A 102 -1.24 2.73 -22.52
CA PHE A 102 -1.15 4.12 -22.98
C PHE A 102 0.19 4.38 -23.66
N GLU A 103 0.24 5.42 -24.48
CA GLU A 103 1.43 5.84 -25.21
C GLU A 103 1.62 7.35 -25.08
N ASN A 104 2.88 7.77 -24.90
CA ASN A 104 3.30 9.18 -24.89
C ASN A 104 2.53 10.06 -23.89
N VAL A 105 2.24 9.53 -22.72
CA VAL A 105 1.54 10.25 -21.64
C VAL A 105 2.56 10.92 -20.72
N SER A 106 2.31 12.15 -20.34
CA SER A 106 3.09 12.87 -19.33
C SER A 106 2.19 13.32 -18.20
N ILE A 107 2.67 13.21 -16.96
CA ILE A 107 2.05 13.83 -15.79
C ILE A 107 2.93 14.93 -15.24
N ASP A 108 2.31 16.01 -14.78
CA ASP A 108 2.96 17.14 -14.13
C ASP A 108 2.06 17.62 -12.96
N PRO A 109 2.59 17.88 -11.73
CA PRO A 109 4.00 17.75 -11.38
C PRO A 109 4.46 16.29 -11.31
N LYS A 110 5.79 16.09 -11.47
CA LYS A 110 6.44 14.83 -11.08
C LYS A 110 6.64 14.84 -9.56
N PRO A 111 6.75 13.65 -8.92
CA PRO A 111 7.11 13.59 -7.51
C PRO A 111 8.45 14.30 -7.23
N VAL A 112 8.54 14.94 -6.05
CA VAL A 112 9.78 15.59 -5.61
C VAL A 112 10.79 14.58 -5.08
N GLN A 113 10.33 13.46 -4.51
CA GLN A 113 11.21 12.37 -4.07
C GLN A 113 11.88 11.67 -5.26
N LYS A 114 13.18 11.35 -5.13
CA LYS A 114 13.95 10.67 -6.17
C LYS A 114 14.46 9.32 -5.65
N PRO A 115 14.39 8.26 -6.47
CA PRO A 115 13.86 8.23 -7.86
C PRO A 115 12.33 8.37 -7.91
N SER A 116 11.61 8.15 -6.82
CA SER A 116 10.16 8.29 -6.67
C SER A 116 9.76 8.12 -5.19
N PRO A 117 8.53 8.45 -4.78
CA PRO A 117 8.01 8.09 -3.46
C PRO A 117 8.15 6.58 -3.20
N PRO A 118 8.52 6.16 -1.98
CA PRO A 118 8.63 4.75 -1.67
C PRO A 118 7.25 4.08 -1.68
N ILE A 119 7.18 2.91 -2.31
CA ILE A 119 5.98 2.07 -2.33
C ILE A 119 6.15 0.95 -1.31
N TRP A 120 5.31 0.95 -0.29
CA TRP A 120 5.30 -0.11 0.73
C TRP A 120 4.15 -1.08 0.46
N ILE A 121 4.45 -2.38 0.48
CA ILE A 121 3.48 -3.43 0.19
C ILE A 121 2.88 -3.96 1.49
N GLY A 122 1.57 -3.89 1.61
CA GLY A 122 0.86 -4.50 2.74
C GLY A 122 0.40 -5.92 2.45
N GLY A 123 0.36 -6.73 3.50
CA GLY A 123 -0.17 -8.08 3.47
C GLY A 123 0.77 -9.13 4.05
N ARG A 124 0.21 -10.34 4.28
CA ARG A 124 0.89 -11.46 4.94
C ARG A 124 0.81 -12.78 4.16
N SER A 125 0.18 -12.77 2.99
CA SER A 125 0.16 -13.93 2.09
C SER A 125 1.46 -14.05 1.30
N ASP A 126 1.81 -15.26 0.86
CA ASP A 126 3.01 -15.48 0.07
C ASP A 126 3.04 -14.62 -1.20
N ALA A 127 1.89 -14.41 -1.83
CA ALA A 127 1.78 -13.52 -2.99
C ALA A 127 2.07 -12.04 -2.65
N ALA A 128 1.67 -11.57 -1.45
CA ALA A 128 2.00 -10.22 -0.99
C ALA A 128 3.48 -10.08 -0.65
N LEU A 129 4.07 -11.09 0.02
CA LEU A 129 5.49 -11.12 0.34
C LEU A 129 6.35 -11.17 -0.92
N ALA A 130 5.97 -12.00 -1.90
CA ALA A 130 6.65 -12.04 -3.20
C ALA A 130 6.55 -10.71 -3.95
N ARG A 131 5.42 -10.01 -3.88
CA ARG A 131 5.27 -8.66 -4.44
C ARG A 131 6.15 -7.65 -3.71
N ALA A 132 6.22 -7.72 -2.37
CA ALA A 132 7.10 -6.85 -1.59
C ALA A 132 8.56 -6.99 -2.02
N GLY A 133 9.05 -8.20 -2.19
CA GLY A 133 10.41 -8.45 -2.70
C GLY A 133 10.63 -7.96 -4.13
N ARG A 134 9.69 -8.25 -5.04
CA ARG A 134 9.86 -7.89 -6.46
C ARG A 134 9.65 -6.41 -6.75
N GLN A 135 8.73 -5.76 -6.06
CA GLN A 135 8.27 -4.41 -6.44
C GLN A 135 8.24 -3.40 -5.27
N GLY A 136 8.36 -3.84 -4.01
CA GLY A 136 8.26 -2.96 -2.84
C GLY A 136 9.57 -2.25 -2.50
N ASP A 137 9.44 -1.07 -1.92
CA ASP A 137 10.52 -0.35 -1.23
C ASP A 137 10.38 -0.52 0.29
N GLY A 138 9.34 -1.23 0.70
CA GLY A 138 9.09 -1.63 2.08
C GLY A 138 7.91 -2.60 2.19
N TRP A 139 7.72 -3.13 3.40
CA TRP A 139 6.64 -4.06 3.74
C TRP A 139 5.93 -3.64 5.01
N ILE A 140 4.60 -3.62 4.96
CA ILE A 140 3.73 -3.38 6.10
C ILE A 140 3.07 -4.70 6.50
N SER A 141 3.51 -5.27 7.62
CA SER A 141 2.86 -6.44 8.23
C SER A 141 1.73 -6.04 9.16
N TYR A 142 0.81 -6.95 9.40
CA TYR A 142 -0.23 -6.79 10.43
C TYR A 142 -0.63 -8.16 10.99
N VAL A 143 -0.89 -8.22 12.28
CA VAL A 143 -1.34 -9.44 12.98
C VAL A 143 -0.48 -10.65 12.59
N VAL A 144 0.82 -10.55 12.81
CA VAL A 144 1.77 -11.65 12.62
C VAL A 144 2.62 -11.82 13.88
N GLN A 145 2.86 -13.07 14.25
CA GLN A 145 3.74 -13.44 15.37
C GLN A 145 5.21 -13.24 14.95
N PRO A 146 6.15 -13.04 15.91
CA PRO A 146 7.55 -12.79 15.63
C PRO A 146 8.21 -13.83 14.71
N GLU A 147 7.92 -15.12 14.93
CA GLU A 147 8.48 -16.22 14.14
C GLU A 147 8.01 -16.14 12.68
N ARG A 148 6.72 -15.88 12.48
CA ARG A 148 6.15 -15.70 11.15
C ARG A 148 6.67 -14.42 10.49
N TYR A 149 6.92 -13.38 11.27
CA TYR A 149 7.52 -12.14 10.77
C TYR A 149 8.91 -12.42 10.18
N ALA A 150 9.78 -13.12 10.93
CA ALA A 150 11.10 -13.52 10.46
C ALA A 150 11.05 -14.38 9.18
N GLN A 151 10.16 -15.38 9.15
CA GLN A 151 9.93 -16.19 7.94
C GLN A 151 9.44 -15.35 6.75
N SER A 152 8.62 -14.35 7.01
CA SER A 152 8.12 -13.44 5.96
C SER A 152 9.24 -12.60 5.37
N LEU A 153 10.16 -12.10 6.19
CA LEU A 153 11.34 -11.37 5.71
C LEU A 153 12.22 -12.24 4.81
N GLU A 154 12.41 -13.51 5.18
CA GLU A 154 13.17 -14.44 4.36
C GLU A 154 12.50 -14.70 3.00
N LYS A 155 11.16 -14.82 2.95
CA LYS A 155 10.41 -14.95 1.70
C LYS A 155 10.53 -13.69 0.83
N ILE A 156 10.48 -12.51 1.45
CA ILE A 156 10.70 -11.23 0.75
C ILE A 156 12.09 -11.17 0.14
N ARG A 157 13.12 -11.55 0.91
CA ARG A 157 14.52 -11.58 0.45
C ARG A 157 14.69 -12.50 -0.76
N ARG A 158 14.21 -13.74 -0.68
CA ARG A 158 14.25 -14.69 -1.80
C ARG A 158 13.54 -14.18 -3.05
N ALA A 159 12.38 -13.53 -2.87
CA ALA A 159 11.63 -12.97 -3.99
C ALA A 159 12.35 -11.78 -4.64
N ALA A 160 13.07 -10.98 -3.86
CA ALA A 160 13.91 -9.89 -4.35
C ALA A 160 15.11 -10.44 -5.14
N GLU A 161 15.84 -11.42 -4.58
CA GLU A 161 16.97 -12.09 -5.23
C GLU A 161 16.57 -12.72 -6.56
N ALA A 162 15.44 -13.46 -6.58
CA ALA A 162 14.91 -14.07 -7.80
C ALA A 162 14.52 -13.03 -8.88
N ALA A 163 14.24 -11.79 -8.47
CA ALA A 163 13.98 -10.67 -9.37
C ALA A 163 15.22 -9.83 -9.70
N GLY A 164 16.41 -10.26 -9.28
CA GLY A 164 17.65 -9.52 -9.48
C GLY A 164 17.72 -8.19 -8.72
N ARG A 165 16.97 -8.05 -7.59
CA ARG A 165 16.93 -6.83 -6.78
C ARG A 165 17.68 -7.01 -5.47
N GLY A 166 18.42 -5.97 -5.08
CA GLY A 166 18.83 -5.76 -3.69
C GLY A 166 17.69 -5.21 -2.84
N LEU A 167 17.86 -5.31 -1.53
CA LEU A 167 16.93 -4.73 -0.53
C LEU A 167 17.57 -3.55 0.23
N ASP A 168 18.54 -2.87 -0.37
CA ASP A 168 19.16 -1.69 0.22
C ASP A 168 18.11 -0.60 0.45
N GLY A 169 18.02 -0.11 1.68
CA GLY A 169 17.01 0.87 2.07
C GLY A 169 15.58 0.33 2.20
N PHE A 170 15.37 -1.00 2.08
CA PHE A 170 14.05 -1.59 2.27
C PHE A 170 13.57 -1.43 3.72
N VAL A 171 12.39 -0.86 3.89
CA VAL A 171 11.83 -0.57 5.22
C VAL A 171 10.79 -1.62 5.60
N THR A 172 10.85 -2.07 6.85
CA THR A 172 9.81 -2.93 7.42
C THR A 172 9.00 -2.18 8.47
N ALA A 173 7.70 -2.30 8.39
CA ALA A 173 6.75 -1.71 9.33
C ALA A 173 5.76 -2.76 9.84
N HIS A 174 5.29 -2.59 11.06
CA HIS A 174 4.26 -3.44 11.65
C HIS A 174 3.08 -2.60 12.12
N LEU A 175 1.89 -2.92 11.63
CA LEU A 175 0.66 -2.30 12.08
C LEU A 175 0.13 -3.07 13.30
N THR A 176 0.08 -2.38 14.43
CA THR A 176 -0.41 -2.91 15.68
C THR A 176 -1.66 -2.16 16.12
N PHE A 177 -2.69 -2.92 16.49
CA PHE A 177 -3.88 -2.34 17.09
C PHE A 177 -3.68 -2.22 18.61
N VAL A 178 -3.90 -1.04 19.15
CA VAL A 178 -3.77 -0.75 20.57
C VAL A 178 -5.08 -0.17 21.10
N THR A 179 -5.56 -0.70 22.21
CA THR A 179 -6.70 -0.15 22.94
C THR A 179 -6.29 0.15 24.36
N VAL A 180 -6.60 1.35 24.82
CA VAL A 180 -6.34 1.80 26.17
C VAL A 180 -7.67 1.81 26.94
N GLY A 181 -7.69 1.22 28.12
CA GLY A 181 -8.84 1.19 29.03
C GLY A 181 -8.41 1.45 30.47
N ARG A 182 -9.38 1.56 31.38
CA ARG A 182 -9.10 1.68 32.83
C ARG A 182 -8.46 0.40 33.39
N ASP A 183 -8.83 -0.73 32.81
CA ASP A 183 -8.34 -2.07 33.14
C ASP A 183 -8.32 -2.94 31.89
N TYR A 184 -7.69 -4.12 32.00
CA TYR A 184 -7.54 -5.07 30.89
C TYR A 184 -8.89 -5.53 30.31
N GLU A 185 -9.88 -5.84 31.16
CA GLU A 185 -11.16 -6.36 30.71
C GLU A 185 -11.99 -5.31 29.95
N THR A 186 -11.91 -4.05 30.37
CA THR A 186 -12.56 -2.95 29.67
C THR A 186 -11.89 -2.68 28.32
N ALA A 187 -10.56 -2.68 28.27
CA ALA A 187 -9.81 -2.54 27.04
C ALA A 187 -10.10 -3.71 26.07
N LYS A 188 -10.07 -4.96 26.57
CA LYS A 188 -10.36 -6.18 25.79
C LYS A 188 -11.75 -6.14 25.16
N ARG A 189 -12.80 -5.84 25.93
CA ARG A 189 -14.17 -5.74 25.40
C ARG A 189 -14.30 -4.70 24.30
N SER A 190 -13.71 -3.52 24.50
CA SER A 190 -13.71 -2.46 23.50
C SER A 190 -12.98 -2.89 22.23
N TRP A 191 -11.83 -3.55 22.38
CA TRP A 191 -11.00 -4.03 21.27
C TRP A 191 -11.73 -5.09 20.44
N VAL A 192 -12.28 -6.13 21.09
CA VAL A 192 -13.02 -7.21 20.44
C VAL A 192 -14.18 -6.65 19.62
N ARG A 193 -15.03 -5.81 20.24
CA ARG A 193 -16.18 -5.20 19.56
C ARG A 193 -15.76 -4.41 18.32
N THR A 194 -14.72 -3.60 18.43
CA THR A 194 -14.26 -2.73 17.34
C THR A 194 -13.67 -3.55 16.18
N LEU A 195 -12.84 -4.53 16.46
CA LEU A 195 -12.20 -5.33 15.42
C LEU A 195 -13.17 -6.33 14.78
N SER A 196 -14.04 -6.99 15.55
CA SER A 196 -15.03 -7.90 14.98
C SER A 196 -15.97 -7.19 14.02
N SER A 197 -16.41 -5.98 14.37
CA SER A 197 -17.22 -5.14 13.50
C SER A 197 -16.47 -4.72 12.21
N ARG A 198 -15.19 -4.39 12.33
CA ARG A 198 -14.40 -3.85 11.20
C ARG A 198 -13.98 -4.92 10.20
N TYR A 199 -13.63 -6.10 10.65
CA TYR A 199 -13.08 -7.18 9.82
C TYR A 199 -14.09 -8.29 9.52
N ALA A 200 -15.33 -8.17 9.98
CA ALA A 200 -16.36 -9.21 9.86
C ALA A 200 -15.87 -10.59 10.35
N GLN A 201 -15.03 -10.59 11.38
CA GLN A 201 -14.45 -11.78 12.01
C GLN A 201 -14.71 -11.72 13.51
N ASP A 202 -14.84 -12.88 14.14
CA ASP A 202 -14.92 -12.95 15.59
C ASP A 202 -13.51 -12.94 16.19
N PHE A 203 -13.22 -11.91 16.98
CA PHE A 203 -11.98 -11.78 17.76
C PHE A 203 -12.19 -12.06 19.24
N GLY A 204 -13.35 -12.61 19.61
CA GLY A 204 -13.64 -13.08 20.96
C GLY A 204 -12.74 -14.23 21.40
N PRO A 205 -12.75 -14.56 22.70
CA PRO A 205 -12.02 -15.69 23.24
C PRO A 205 -12.57 -17.03 22.76
#